data_7da2f02fd1174e016205649b6a0f474d
#
_entry.id   7da2f02fd1174e016205649b6a0f474d
#
_cell.length_a   1.000
_cell.length_b   1.000
_cell.length_c   1.000
_cell.angle_alpha   90.00
_cell.angle_beta   90.00
_cell.angle_gamma   90.00
#
_symmetry.space_group_name_H-M   'P 1'
#
loop_
_entity.id
_entity.type
_entity.pdbx_description
1 polymer ?
#
loop_
_entity_poly.entity_id
_entity_poly.type
_entity_poly.pdbx_seq_one_letter_code
_entity_poly.pdbx_strand_id
1 'polypeptide(L)'
;MRYDLVIFDNDGVLVDSEPISNRLLAEYLTEVGHPTSYEESIRDYMGSAMHRIHDLVLERTGERLPEGFDEVFHGRVFAAFERELKPVAGIVEVLERLVAAGVPYCVGSSGSHERIRVGHRVAGLDRFFGEGRVFSAEDVGRGKPAPDLFLYAAERMGVAPGRCVVVEDSPLGVRAGVAAGMDVLGFTAMTPAERLVGASRMYAEPGELVELLLG
;
A
#
# COMPACT_ATOMS: atom_id res chain seq x y z
N MET A 1 4.34 24.90 6.67
CA MET A 1 3.99 23.49 6.38
C MET A 1 4.15 22.68 7.65
N ARG A 2 3.25 21.76 7.90
CA ARG A 2 3.25 20.92 9.11
C ARG A 2 4.30 19.81 9.03
N TYR A 3 4.59 19.30 7.85
CA TYR A 3 5.48 18.18 7.60
C TYR A 3 6.61 18.55 6.63
N ASP A 4 7.78 17.96 6.85
CA ASP A 4 8.97 18.17 6.00
C ASP A 4 9.16 17.02 4.99
N LEU A 5 8.43 15.89 5.18
CA LEU A 5 8.44 14.74 4.29
C LEU A 5 7.08 14.03 4.30
N VAL A 6 6.61 13.68 3.11
CA VAL A 6 5.45 12.78 2.92
C VAL A 6 5.95 11.42 2.45
N ILE A 7 5.61 10.35 3.18
CA ILE A 7 5.94 8.97 2.82
C ILE A 7 4.64 8.28 2.41
N PHE A 8 4.50 7.98 1.12
CA PHE A 8 3.35 7.27 0.60
C PHE A 8 3.54 5.76 0.68
N ASP A 9 2.54 5.02 1.15
CA ASP A 9 2.41 3.64 0.73
C ASP A 9 2.15 3.57 -0.78
N ASN A 10 2.35 2.41 -1.37
CA ASN A 10 2.21 2.19 -2.81
C ASN A 10 0.84 1.60 -3.17
N ASP A 11 0.60 0.37 -2.70
CA ASP A 11 -0.58 -0.41 -3.08
C ASP A 11 -1.83 0.13 -2.35
N GLY A 12 -2.87 0.47 -3.09
CA GLY A 12 -4.08 1.08 -2.55
C GLY A 12 -3.99 2.59 -2.29
N VAL A 13 -2.80 3.20 -2.31
CA VAL A 13 -2.58 4.64 -2.10
C VAL A 13 -2.12 5.36 -3.37
N LEU A 14 -1.04 4.89 -3.98
CA LEU A 14 -0.52 5.45 -5.24
C LEU A 14 -1.10 4.72 -6.44
N VAL A 15 -1.17 3.40 -6.37
CA VAL A 15 -1.69 2.53 -7.43
C VAL A 15 -2.93 1.78 -6.97
N ASP A 16 -3.94 1.70 -7.84
CA ASP A 16 -5.23 1.03 -7.60
C ASP A 16 -5.08 -0.49 -7.79
N SER A 17 -4.30 -1.12 -6.93
CA SER A 17 -3.93 -2.53 -7.00
C SER A 17 -4.94 -3.48 -6.35
N GLU A 18 -5.71 -3.00 -5.38
CA GLU A 18 -6.62 -3.82 -4.57
C GLU A 18 -7.73 -4.49 -5.40
N PRO A 19 -8.42 -3.80 -6.34
CA PRO A 19 -9.43 -4.46 -7.19
C PRO A 19 -8.86 -5.60 -8.02
N ILE A 20 -7.65 -5.42 -8.56
CA ILE A 20 -6.97 -6.44 -9.39
C ILE A 20 -6.58 -7.63 -8.51
N SER A 21 -5.93 -7.37 -7.37
CA SER A 21 -5.47 -8.40 -6.45
C SER A 21 -6.62 -9.23 -5.89
N ASN A 22 -7.71 -8.58 -5.45
CA ASN A 22 -8.87 -9.28 -4.88
C ASN A 22 -9.64 -10.08 -5.94
N ARG A 23 -9.76 -9.58 -7.17
CA ARG A 23 -10.35 -10.34 -8.27
C ARG A 23 -9.55 -11.61 -8.57
N LEU A 24 -8.25 -11.49 -8.73
CA LEU A 24 -7.37 -12.64 -9.01
C LEU A 24 -7.30 -13.62 -7.85
N LEU A 25 -7.38 -13.15 -6.60
CA LEU A 25 -7.45 -14.02 -5.44
C LEU A 25 -8.74 -14.84 -5.44
N ALA A 26 -9.88 -14.20 -5.69
CA ALA A 26 -11.18 -14.88 -5.79
C ALA A 26 -11.20 -15.93 -6.89
N GLU A 27 -10.71 -15.58 -8.09
CA GLU A 27 -10.58 -16.49 -9.23
C GLU A 27 -9.71 -17.69 -8.88
N TYR A 28 -8.52 -17.45 -8.31
CA TYR A 28 -7.56 -18.52 -8.01
C TYR A 28 -8.00 -19.40 -6.84
N LEU A 29 -8.58 -18.84 -5.78
CA LEU A 29 -9.17 -19.63 -4.71
C LEU A 29 -10.27 -20.55 -5.26
N THR A 30 -11.11 -20.06 -6.14
CA THR A 30 -12.15 -20.89 -6.80
C THR A 30 -11.57 -22.01 -7.66
N GLU A 31 -10.51 -21.73 -8.43
CA GLU A 31 -9.81 -22.73 -9.22
C GLU A 31 -9.22 -23.89 -8.38
N VAL A 32 -8.71 -23.57 -7.18
CA VAL A 32 -8.11 -24.56 -6.30
C VAL A 32 -9.12 -25.23 -5.33
N GLY A 33 -10.42 -25.03 -5.59
CA GLY A 33 -11.48 -25.75 -4.87
C GLY A 33 -12.10 -24.99 -3.69
N HIS A 34 -11.76 -23.71 -3.51
CA HIS A 34 -12.31 -22.84 -2.47
C HIS A 34 -13.18 -21.74 -3.10
N PRO A 35 -14.44 -22.01 -3.50
CA PRO A 35 -15.31 -21.04 -4.15
C PRO A 35 -15.37 -19.73 -3.36
N THR A 36 -14.99 -18.63 -4.02
CA THR A 36 -14.88 -17.31 -3.41
C THR A 36 -15.31 -16.25 -4.43
N SER A 37 -16.29 -15.43 -4.09
CA SER A 37 -16.67 -14.29 -4.92
C SER A 37 -15.71 -13.11 -4.74
N TYR A 38 -15.77 -12.14 -5.65
CA TYR A 38 -14.99 -10.90 -5.53
C TYR A 38 -15.34 -10.13 -4.24
N GLU A 39 -16.63 -10.05 -3.93
CA GLU A 39 -17.13 -9.38 -2.72
C GLU A 39 -16.66 -10.08 -1.45
N GLU A 40 -16.62 -11.40 -1.45
CA GLU A 40 -16.05 -12.18 -0.34
C GLU A 40 -14.54 -11.94 -0.21
N SER A 41 -13.82 -11.88 -1.32
CA SER A 41 -12.39 -11.58 -1.31
C SER A 41 -12.11 -10.22 -0.66
N ILE A 42 -12.82 -9.18 -1.06
CA ILE A 42 -12.70 -7.84 -0.46
C ILE A 42 -13.04 -7.87 1.03
N ARG A 43 -14.15 -8.48 1.40
CA ARG A 43 -14.60 -8.50 2.80
C ARG A 43 -13.63 -9.23 3.72
N ASP A 44 -13.14 -10.40 3.28
CA ASP A 44 -12.47 -11.36 4.15
C ASP A 44 -10.94 -11.29 4.05
N TYR A 45 -10.40 -10.91 2.87
CA TYR A 45 -8.97 -11.03 2.58
C TYR A 45 -8.25 -9.71 2.27
N MET A 46 -8.97 -8.64 1.89
CA MET A 46 -8.34 -7.37 1.51
C MET A 46 -7.42 -6.83 2.60
N GLY A 47 -6.21 -6.42 2.21
CA GLY A 47 -5.19 -5.92 3.11
C GLY A 47 -4.61 -6.96 4.07
N SER A 48 -4.87 -8.25 3.84
CA SER A 48 -4.30 -9.34 4.63
C SER A 48 -2.96 -9.80 4.04
N ALA A 49 -2.03 -10.15 4.93
CA ALA A 49 -0.82 -10.85 4.50
C ALA A 49 -1.14 -12.29 4.06
N MET A 50 -0.35 -12.87 3.15
CA MET A 50 -0.60 -14.20 2.59
C MET A 50 -0.78 -15.27 3.66
N HIS A 51 0.07 -15.31 4.70
CA HIS A 51 -0.08 -16.28 5.78
C HIS A 51 -1.47 -16.21 6.46
N ARG A 52 -2.05 -15.00 6.59
CA ARG A 52 -3.40 -14.83 7.17
C ARG A 52 -4.48 -15.33 6.21
N ILE A 53 -4.28 -15.21 4.90
CA ILE A 53 -5.19 -15.80 3.90
C ILE A 53 -5.19 -17.33 4.03
N HIS A 54 -4.02 -17.96 4.14
CA HIS A 54 -3.89 -19.39 4.40
C HIS A 54 -4.64 -19.82 5.67
N ASP A 55 -4.47 -19.08 6.77
CA ASP A 55 -5.16 -19.37 8.04
C ASP A 55 -6.68 -19.26 7.88
N LEU A 56 -7.18 -18.20 7.25
CA LEU A 56 -8.61 -17.97 7.05
C LEU A 56 -9.25 -19.05 6.17
N VAL A 57 -8.56 -19.49 5.10
CA VAL A 57 -9.03 -20.60 4.26
C VAL A 57 -9.08 -21.89 5.07
N LEU A 58 -8.02 -22.21 5.82
CA LEU A 58 -7.97 -23.39 6.67
C LEU A 58 -9.06 -23.36 7.75
N GLU A 59 -9.25 -22.23 8.43
CA GLU A 59 -10.31 -22.05 9.44
C GLU A 59 -11.71 -22.26 8.85
N ARG A 60 -11.95 -21.78 7.62
CA ARG A 60 -13.24 -21.84 6.94
C ARG A 60 -13.56 -23.21 6.36
N THR A 61 -12.55 -23.89 5.78
CA THR A 61 -12.76 -25.09 4.96
C THR A 61 -12.20 -26.36 5.59
N GLY A 62 -11.27 -26.26 6.53
CA GLY A 62 -10.50 -27.37 7.06
C GLY A 62 -9.40 -27.87 6.12
N GLU A 63 -9.20 -27.24 4.98
CA GLU A 63 -8.23 -27.63 3.96
C GLU A 63 -7.13 -26.55 3.80
N ARG A 64 -5.93 -27.00 3.46
CA ARG A 64 -4.79 -26.11 3.19
C ARG A 64 -4.75 -25.72 1.72
N LEU A 65 -4.34 -24.50 1.46
CA LEU A 65 -4.00 -24.07 0.10
C LEU A 65 -2.84 -24.92 -0.45
N PRO A 66 -2.81 -25.15 -1.79
CA PRO A 66 -1.76 -25.94 -2.44
C PRO A 66 -0.36 -25.38 -2.17
N GLU A 67 0.64 -26.25 -2.21
CA GLU A 67 2.04 -25.81 -2.26
C GLU A 67 2.28 -24.93 -3.50
N GLY A 68 3.03 -23.83 -3.33
CA GLY A 68 3.29 -22.87 -4.41
C GLY A 68 2.13 -21.91 -4.71
N PHE A 69 1.04 -21.92 -3.90
CA PHE A 69 -0.10 -21.01 -4.10
C PHE A 69 0.34 -19.54 -4.18
N ASP A 70 1.19 -19.10 -3.24
CA ASP A 70 1.63 -17.69 -3.16
C ASP A 70 2.42 -17.28 -4.40
N GLU A 71 3.31 -18.14 -4.87
CA GLU A 71 4.12 -17.89 -6.07
C GLU A 71 3.25 -17.73 -7.32
N VAL A 72 2.30 -18.64 -7.51
CA VAL A 72 1.37 -18.59 -8.65
C VAL A 72 0.48 -17.35 -8.56
N PHE A 73 -0.07 -17.07 -7.38
CA PHE A 73 -0.90 -15.88 -7.15
C PHE A 73 -0.13 -14.59 -7.45
N HIS A 74 1.06 -14.42 -6.88
CA HIS A 74 1.88 -13.25 -7.12
C HIS A 74 2.27 -13.10 -8.59
N GLY A 75 2.59 -14.20 -9.27
CA GLY A 75 2.86 -14.19 -10.71
C GLY A 75 1.67 -13.69 -11.54
N ARG A 76 0.44 -14.12 -11.21
CA ARG A 76 -0.79 -13.67 -11.87
C ARG A 76 -1.06 -12.19 -11.63
N VAL A 77 -0.91 -11.74 -10.38
CA VAL A 77 -1.10 -10.33 -9.99
C VAL A 77 -0.09 -9.46 -10.74
N PHE A 78 1.18 -9.84 -10.76
CA PHE A 78 2.23 -9.10 -11.45
C PHE A 78 1.94 -8.98 -12.96
N ALA A 79 1.58 -10.09 -13.61
CA ALA A 79 1.22 -10.08 -15.02
C ALA A 79 -0.04 -9.23 -15.33
N ALA A 80 -0.99 -9.15 -14.40
CA ALA A 80 -2.14 -8.27 -14.54
C ALA A 80 -1.75 -6.79 -14.36
N PHE A 81 -0.90 -6.48 -13.40
CA PHE A 81 -0.40 -5.11 -13.18
C PHE A 81 0.26 -4.55 -14.44
N GLU A 82 1.06 -5.35 -15.16
CA GLU A 82 1.69 -4.91 -16.39
C GLU A 82 0.69 -4.47 -17.49
N ARG A 83 -0.57 -4.90 -17.40
CA ARG A 83 -1.59 -4.63 -18.42
C ARG A 83 -2.66 -3.63 -17.99
N GLU A 84 -3.03 -3.61 -16.71
CA GLU A 84 -4.26 -2.94 -16.27
C GLU A 84 -4.13 -2.05 -15.04
N LEU A 85 -2.94 -2.00 -14.39
CA LEU A 85 -2.74 -1.16 -13.21
C LEU A 85 -2.90 0.32 -13.54
N LYS A 86 -3.65 1.02 -12.72
CA LYS A 86 -3.88 2.47 -12.85
C LYS A 86 -3.43 3.19 -11.59
N PRO A 87 -3.13 4.49 -11.66
CA PRO A 87 -2.97 5.29 -10.46
C PRO A 87 -4.32 5.39 -9.74
N VAL A 88 -4.29 5.50 -8.41
CA VAL A 88 -5.48 5.86 -7.63
C VAL A 88 -6.05 7.17 -8.16
N ALA A 89 -7.37 7.23 -8.34
CA ALA A 89 -8.04 8.39 -8.92
C ALA A 89 -7.74 9.67 -8.12
N GLY A 90 -7.21 10.70 -8.77
CA GLY A 90 -6.84 11.98 -8.13
C GLY A 90 -5.44 12.03 -7.52
N ILE A 91 -4.71 10.90 -7.37
CA ILE A 91 -3.36 10.90 -6.74
C ILE A 91 -2.33 11.68 -7.57
N VAL A 92 -2.47 11.69 -8.89
CA VAL A 92 -1.58 12.43 -9.79
C VAL A 92 -1.65 13.94 -9.49
N GLU A 93 -2.85 14.48 -9.27
CA GLU A 93 -3.03 15.89 -8.90
C GLU A 93 -2.38 16.19 -7.53
N VAL A 94 -2.51 15.30 -6.56
CA VAL A 94 -1.83 15.43 -5.26
C VAL A 94 -0.32 15.54 -5.44
N LEU A 95 0.28 14.64 -6.22
CA LEU A 95 1.72 14.63 -6.48
C LEU A 95 2.17 15.91 -7.22
N GLU A 96 1.42 16.36 -8.20
CA GLU A 96 1.69 17.63 -8.91
C GLU A 96 1.64 18.84 -7.96
N ARG A 97 0.69 18.87 -7.03
CA ARG A 97 0.59 19.92 -6.01
C ARG A 97 1.78 19.89 -5.04
N LEU A 98 2.24 18.71 -4.62
CA LEU A 98 3.43 18.57 -3.79
C LEU A 98 4.68 19.05 -4.51
N VAL A 99 4.85 18.69 -5.78
CA VAL A 99 5.95 19.18 -6.63
C VAL A 99 5.92 20.72 -6.74
N ALA A 100 4.76 21.29 -7.01
CA ALA A 100 4.62 22.75 -7.13
C ALA A 100 4.88 23.47 -5.81
N ALA A 101 4.56 22.85 -4.67
CA ALA A 101 4.82 23.38 -3.33
C ALA A 101 6.26 23.13 -2.83
N GLY A 102 7.06 22.36 -3.56
CA GLY A 102 8.42 21.98 -3.15
C GLY A 102 8.48 21.07 -1.94
N VAL A 103 7.40 20.31 -1.66
CA VAL A 103 7.34 19.37 -0.52
C VAL A 103 8.04 18.07 -0.88
N PRO A 104 9.05 17.63 -0.11
CA PRO A 104 9.69 16.34 -0.32
C PRO A 104 8.71 15.18 -0.10
N TYR A 105 8.78 14.17 -0.94
CA TYR A 105 8.00 12.94 -0.79
C TYR A 105 8.75 11.72 -1.32
N CYS A 106 8.38 10.54 -0.83
CA CYS A 106 8.94 9.25 -1.24
C CYS A 106 7.90 8.14 -1.08
N VAL A 107 8.27 6.93 -1.49
CA VAL A 107 7.47 5.70 -1.34
C VAL A 107 8.08 4.83 -0.25
N GLY A 108 7.23 4.23 0.60
CA GLY A 108 7.59 3.19 1.54
C GLY A 108 6.63 2.00 1.42
N SER A 109 6.98 1.00 0.59
CA SER A 109 6.09 -0.10 0.20
C SER A 109 6.55 -1.46 0.73
N SER A 110 5.59 -2.34 1.01
CA SER A 110 5.84 -3.76 1.30
C SER A 110 6.19 -4.58 0.05
N GLY A 111 5.94 -4.05 -1.16
CA GLY A 111 6.27 -4.69 -2.43
C GLY A 111 7.77 -4.68 -2.72
N SER A 112 8.22 -5.58 -3.61
CA SER A 112 9.59 -5.58 -4.12
C SER A 112 9.87 -4.33 -4.97
N HIS A 113 11.15 -3.94 -5.08
CA HIS A 113 11.57 -2.84 -5.95
C HIS A 113 11.11 -3.04 -7.40
N GLU A 114 11.16 -4.28 -7.90
CA GLU A 114 10.71 -4.60 -9.25
C GLU A 114 9.22 -4.35 -9.42
N ARG A 115 8.39 -4.84 -8.47
CA ARG A 115 6.92 -4.64 -8.49
C ARG A 115 6.56 -3.16 -8.47
N ILE A 116 7.17 -2.37 -7.59
CA ILE A 116 6.92 -0.94 -7.49
C ILE A 116 7.29 -0.24 -8.81
N ARG A 117 8.48 -0.53 -9.34
CA ARG A 117 8.97 0.09 -10.58
C ARG A 117 8.07 -0.23 -11.78
N VAL A 118 7.65 -1.48 -11.93
CA VAL A 118 6.74 -1.88 -13.02
C VAL A 118 5.39 -1.20 -12.83
N GLY A 119 4.83 -1.22 -11.61
CA GLY A 119 3.56 -0.56 -11.32
C GLY A 119 3.60 0.94 -11.60
N HIS A 120 4.63 1.65 -11.18
CA HIS A 120 4.79 3.08 -11.45
C HIS A 120 4.89 3.39 -12.94
N ARG A 121 5.62 2.56 -13.71
CA ARG A 121 5.73 2.72 -15.16
C ARG A 121 4.37 2.56 -15.83
N VAL A 122 3.64 1.51 -15.48
CA VAL A 122 2.32 1.22 -16.07
C VAL A 122 1.29 2.27 -15.68
N ALA A 123 1.31 2.72 -14.42
CA ALA A 123 0.42 3.76 -13.92
C ALA A 123 0.84 5.20 -14.31
N GLY A 124 1.99 5.38 -15.01
CA GLY A 124 2.51 6.70 -15.40
C GLY A 124 3.00 7.55 -14.24
N LEU A 125 3.40 6.91 -13.12
CA LEU A 125 3.88 7.56 -11.90
C LEU A 125 5.41 7.67 -11.82
N ASP A 126 6.16 6.99 -12.69
CA ASP A 126 7.63 6.97 -12.72
C ASP A 126 8.26 8.37 -12.82
N ARG A 127 7.57 9.33 -13.45
CA ARG A 127 8.00 10.74 -13.53
C ARG A 127 8.07 11.45 -12.16
N PHE A 128 7.36 10.96 -11.15
CA PHE A 128 7.33 11.56 -9.81
C PHE A 128 8.36 10.95 -8.86
N PHE A 129 8.74 9.71 -9.07
CA PHE A 129 9.60 8.94 -8.18
C PHE A 129 10.93 8.59 -8.85
N GLY A 130 11.84 9.56 -8.85
CA GLY A 130 13.20 9.36 -9.35
C GLY A 130 14.04 8.48 -8.41
N GLU A 131 15.30 8.28 -8.80
CA GLU A 131 16.27 7.52 -8.01
C GLU A 131 16.39 8.04 -6.57
N GLY A 132 16.40 7.12 -5.59
CA GLY A 132 16.51 7.45 -4.17
C GLY A 132 15.19 7.89 -3.50
N ARG A 133 14.04 7.77 -4.17
CA ARG A 133 12.71 8.09 -3.60
C ARG A 133 11.77 6.91 -3.46
N VAL A 134 12.25 5.69 -3.69
CA VAL A 134 11.48 4.46 -3.55
C VAL A 134 12.19 3.53 -2.58
N PHE A 135 11.51 3.21 -1.49
CA PHE A 135 11.97 2.32 -0.43
C PHE A 135 11.04 1.11 -0.34
N SER A 136 11.63 -0.07 -0.28
CA SER A 136 10.96 -1.36 -0.28
C SER A 136 11.18 -2.09 1.05
N ALA A 137 10.29 -3.01 1.40
CA ALA A 137 10.55 -3.96 2.48
C ALA A 137 11.81 -4.79 2.25
N GLU A 138 12.30 -4.92 1.01
CA GLU A 138 13.58 -5.57 0.68
C GLU A 138 14.80 -4.83 1.24
N ASP A 139 14.68 -3.52 1.54
CA ASP A 139 15.75 -2.70 2.08
C ASP A 139 15.97 -2.88 3.58
N VAL A 140 15.01 -3.55 4.26
CA VAL A 140 14.98 -3.64 5.72
C VAL A 140 14.77 -5.07 6.19
N GLY A 141 15.12 -5.35 7.45
CA GLY A 141 15.00 -6.70 8.02
C GLY A 141 13.57 -7.09 8.40
N ARG A 142 12.69 -6.11 8.63
CA ARG A 142 11.31 -6.34 9.09
C ARG A 142 10.35 -5.41 8.36
N GLY A 143 9.36 -5.99 7.69
CA GLY A 143 8.27 -5.26 7.04
C GLY A 143 7.20 -4.78 8.03
N LYS A 144 6.21 -4.02 7.51
CA LYS A 144 5.01 -3.58 8.24
C LYS A 144 4.36 -4.78 8.97
N PRO A 145 3.98 -4.69 10.24
CA PRO A 145 3.77 -3.49 11.04
C PRO A 145 5.00 -2.98 11.80
N ALA A 146 6.22 -3.53 11.59
CA ALA A 146 7.42 -2.97 12.17
C ALA A 146 7.70 -1.57 11.57
N PRO A 147 8.29 -0.63 12.34
CA PRO A 147 8.52 0.74 11.89
C PRO A 147 9.71 0.88 10.93
N ASP A 148 10.47 -0.20 10.74
CA ASP A 148 11.80 -0.19 10.11
C ASP A 148 11.80 0.46 8.72
N LEU A 149 10.79 0.16 7.90
CA LEU A 149 10.67 0.71 6.54
C LEU A 149 10.50 2.23 6.54
N PHE A 150 9.60 2.75 7.37
CA PHE A 150 9.34 4.19 7.42
C PHE A 150 10.47 4.96 8.10
N LEU A 151 11.12 4.37 9.12
CA LEU A 151 12.33 4.94 9.72
C LEU A 151 13.48 4.98 8.72
N TYR A 152 13.68 3.93 7.94
CA TYR A 152 14.68 3.87 6.89
C TYR A 152 14.41 4.93 5.80
N ALA A 153 13.17 5.05 5.34
CA ALA A 153 12.78 6.08 4.37
C ALA A 153 13.07 7.50 4.89
N ALA A 154 12.69 7.79 6.14
CA ALA A 154 12.96 9.09 6.77
C ALA A 154 14.47 9.38 6.89
N GLU A 155 15.28 8.39 7.32
CA GLU A 155 16.74 8.50 7.40
C GLU A 155 17.34 8.78 6.02
N ARG A 156 16.96 8.02 4.99
CA ARG A 156 17.45 8.19 3.63
C ARG A 156 17.08 9.53 3.01
N MET A 157 15.93 10.07 3.39
CA MET A 157 15.46 11.40 2.99
C MET A 157 16.00 12.53 3.88
N GLY A 158 16.73 12.22 4.97
CA GLY A 158 17.36 13.20 5.86
C GLY A 158 16.37 13.96 6.75
N VAL A 159 15.20 13.39 7.06
CA VAL A 159 14.14 14.03 7.84
C VAL A 159 13.89 13.26 9.15
N ALA A 160 13.76 14.00 10.27
CA ALA A 160 13.42 13.37 11.54
C ALA A 160 12.00 12.76 11.51
N PRO A 161 11.76 11.57 12.12
CA PRO A 161 10.46 10.89 12.07
C PRO A 161 9.28 11.77 12.50
N GLY A 162 9.40 12.54 13.57
CA GLY A 162 8.34 13.45 14.05
C GLY A 162 8.04 14.63 13.12
N ARG A 163 8.76 14.77 12.01
CA ARG A 163 8.52 15.75 10.94
C ARG A 163 8.01 15.08 9.66
N CYS A 164 7.85 13.76 9.68
CA CYS A 164 7.30 12.98 8.57
C CYS A 164 5.81 12.73 8.77
N VAL A 165 5.11 12.56 7.66
CA VAL A 165 3.75 12.01 7.64
C VAL A 165 3.70 10.81 6.70
N VAL A 166 3.02 9.75 7.13
CA VAL A 166 2.77 8.56 6.33
C VAL A 166 1.35 8.64 5.76
N VAL A 167 1.19 8.30 4.49
CA VAL A 167 -0.11 8.15 3.82
C VAL A 167 -0.33 6.67 3.57
N GLU A 168 -1.39 6.10 4.13
CA GLU A 168 -1.60 4.65 4.23
C GLU A 168 -3.08 4.27 4.18
N ASP A 169 -3.38 3.09 3.64
CA ASP A 169 -4.72 2.52 3.57
C ASP A 169 -4.87 1.19 4.34
N SER A 170 -3.77 0.65 4.89
CA SER A 170 -3.77 -0.66 5.55
C SER A 170 -3.59 -0.58 7.07
N PRO A 171 -4.21 -1.51 7.84
CA PRO A 171 -3.99 -1.58 9.28
C PRO A 171 -2.53 -1.86 9.68
N LEU A 172 -1.79 -2.61 8.84
CA LEU A 172 -0.39 -2.93 9.09
C LEU A 172 0.50 -1.69 8.92
N GLY A 173 0.26 -0.92 7.87
CA GLY A 173 1.00 0.29 7.60
C GLY A 173 0.70 1.42 8.57
N VAL A 174 -0.57 1.59 8.97
CA VAL A 174 -0.93 2.54 10.04
C VAL A 174 -0.15 2.23 11.33
N ARG A 175 -0.13 0.95 11.76
CA ARG A 175 0.66 0.55 12.93
C ARG A 175 2.16 0.82 12.77
N ALA A 176 2.70 0.57 11.57
CA ALA A 176 4.12 0.84 11.28
C ALA A 176 4.45 2.34 11.38
N GLY A 177 3.61 3.22 10.80
CA GLY A 177 3.79 4.67 10.88
C GLY A 177 3.70 5.20 12.31
N VAL A 178 2.71 4.75 13.08
CA VAL A 178 2.57 5.09 14.50
C VAL A 178 3.78 4.60 15.31
N ALA A 179 4.23 3.37 15.08
CA ALA A 179 5.41 2.81 15.75
C ALA A 179 6.70 3.54 15.37
N ALA A 180 6.77 4.15 14.18
CA ALA A 180 7.86 5.00 13.75
C ALA A 180 7.83 6.41 14.40
N GLY A 181 6.80 6.75 15.17
CA GLY A 181 6.61 8.08 15.74
C GLY A 181 6.22 9.15 14.73
N MET A 182 5.57 8.75 13.65
CA MET A 182 5.11 9.63 12.56
C MET A 182 3.59 9.86 12.66
N ASP A 183 3.11 11.01 12.17
CA ASP A 183 1.69 11.17 11.89
C ASP A 183 1.30 10.25 10.74
N VAL A 184 0.06 9.73 10.78
CA VAL A 184 -0.47 8.87 9.72
C VAL A 184 -1.79 9.41 9.21
N LEU A 185 -1.90 9.60 7.90
CA LEU A 185 -3.14 9.93 7.20
C LEU A 185 -3.71 8.65 6.60
N GLY A 186 -4.83 8.18 7.15
CA GLY A 186 -5.49 6.94 6.75
C GLY A 186 -6.41 7.15 5.56
N PHE A 187 -6.17 6.47 4.46
CA PHE A 187 -7.02 6.50 3.27
C PHE A 187 -8.14 5.45 3.37
N THR A 188 -9.39 5.90 3.31
CA THR A 188 -10.56 5.05 3.61
C THR A 188 -11.37 4.68 2.38
N ALA A 189 -10.87 4.90 1.16
CA ALA A 189 -11.64 4.59 -0.05
C ALA A 189 -12.03 3.11 -0.16
N MET A 190 -11.13 2.20 0.19
CA MET A 190 -11.39 0.76 0.16
C MET A 190 -11.38 0.13 1.56
N THR A 191 -10.60 0.67 2.50
CA THR A 191 -10.48 0.14 3.86
C THR A 191 -11.39 0.90 4.82
N PRO A 192 -12.33 0.23 5.51
CA PRO A 192 -13.19 0.86 6.51
C PRO A 192 -12.38 1.58 7.60
N ALA A 193 -12.84 2.78 7.98
CA ALA A 193 -12.15 3.65 8.93
C ALA A 193 -11.85 2.97 10.29
N GLU A 194 -12.75 2.11 10.75
CA GLU A 194 -12.61 1.34 11.98
C GLU A 194 -11.44 0.34 11.95
N ARG A 195 -10.91 0.02 10.78
CA ARG A 195 -9.70 -0.84 10.63
C ARG A 195 -8.40 -0.03 10.68
N LEU A 196 -8.45 1.28 10.48
CA LEU A 196 -7.27 2.17 10.46
C LEU A 196 -7.02 2.83 11.83
N VAL A 197 -7.22 2.07 12.89
CA VAL A 197 -7.03 2.55 14.27
C VAL A 197 -5.58 3.01 14.49
N GLY A 198 -5.43 4.25 14.97
CA GLY A 198 -4.14 4.90 15.21
C GLY A 198 -3.77 5.95 14.15
N ALA A 199 -4.47 6.02 13.03
CA ALA A 199 -4.29 7.11 12.08
C ALA A 199 -4.61 8.46 12.75
N SER A 200 -3.74 9.46 12.53
CA SER A 200 -3.89 10.81 13.10
C SER A 200 -5.09 11.54 12.51
N ARG A 201 -5.36 11.31 11.24
CA ARG A 201 -6.53 11.76 10.49
C ARG A 201 -6.87 10.73 9.42
N MET A 202 -8.11 10.77 8.92
CA MET A 202 -8.61 9.93 7.84
C MET A 202 -9.16 10.81 6.73
N TYR A 203 -9.13 10.30 5.50
CA TYR A 203 -9.67 10.96 4.31
C TYR A 203 -10.18 9.88 3.33
N ALA A 204 -11.18 10.23 2.53
CA ALA A 204 -11.78 9.31 1.56
C ALA A 204 -11.43 9.67 0.10
N GLU A 205 -11.19 10.96 -0.16
CA GLU A 205 -10.88 11.46 -1.50
C GLU A 205 -9.48 12.07 -1.54
N PRO A 206 -8.63 11.76 -2.55
CA PRO A 206 -7.29 12.33 -2.65
C PRO A 206 -7.24 13.87 -2.64
N GLY A 207 -8.29 14.56 -3.07
CA GLY A 207 -8.40 16.02 -2.98
C GLY A 207 -8.30 16.53 -1.55
N GLU A 208 -8.86 15.82 -0.57
CA GLU A 208 -8.76 16.16 0.86
C GLU A 208 -7.32 16.07 1.37
N LEU A 209 -6.52 15.13 0.80
CA LEU A 209 -5.12 14.95 1.16
C LEU A 209 -4.28 16.20 0.89
N VAL A 210 -4.58 16.94 -0.18
CA VAL A 210 -3.91 18.22 -0.49
C VAL A 210 -4.09 19.22 0.66
N GLU A 211 -5.31 19.36 1.17
CA GLU A 211 -5.60 20.25 2.30
C GLU A 211 -4.91 19.79 3.59
N LEU A 212 -4.87 18.49 3.84
CA LEU A 212 -4.22 17.91 5.01
C LEU A 212 -2.70 18.09 5.00
N LEU A 213 -2.07 18.12 3.83
CA LEU A 213 -0.63 18.22 3.65
C LEU A 213 -0.14 19.67 3.50
N LEU A 214 -0.90 20.53 2.82
CA LEU A 214 -0.48 21.87 2.41
C LEU A 214 -1.22 22.99 3.13
N GLY A 215 -2.37 22.72 3.74
CA GLY A 215 -3.14 23.67 4.58
C GLY A 215 -2.56 23.75 5.97
#